data_d837bd7a9e666f1ef8d9976ec159ef0d
#
_entry.id   d837bd7a9e666f1ef8d9976ec159ef0d
#
_cell.length_a   1.000
_cell.length_b   1.000
_cell.length_c   1.000
_cell.angle_alpha   90.00
_cell.angle_beta   90.00
_cell.angle_gamma   90.00
#
_symmetry.space_group_name_H-M   'P 1'
#
loop_
_entity.id
_entity.type
_entity.pdbx_description
1 polymer ?
#
loop_
_entity_poly.entity_id
_entity_poly.type
_entity_poly.pdbx_seq_one_letter_code
_entity_poly.pdbx_strand_id
1 'polypeptide(L)'
;MKVLVLYDYPPSPGGLATQGDNLYRGLEQIGVKAFPAPLRSDREKEWYYRWFKPDIAVGIGYWGHLPDILSQTERFGVQGVPWLVADGFVANYRDQMNKFPLILVTSSWVKEVYTRDGIDPNLLKVLPVGFNMNNFTGRSRQEEKVKEIRKIWEIPEEKILILTVGGDAASKGGRE
;
A
#
# COMPACT_ATOMS: atom_id res chain seq x y z
N MET A 1 -14.13 -12.64 -11.39
CA MET A 1 -13.31 -11.42 -11.39
C MET A 1 -11.88 -11.81 -11.06
N LYS A 2 -10.92 -11.35 -11.85
CA LYS A 2 -9.48 -11.56 -11.66
C LYS A 2 -8.81 -10.23 -11.41
N VAL A 3 -7.98 -10.13 -10.39
CA VAL A 3 -7.30 -8.91 -9.98
C VAL A 3 -5.78 -9.09 -10.06
N LEU A 4 -5.11 -8.26 -10.84
CA LEU A 4 -3.66 -8.16 -10.83
C LEU A 4 -3.24 -7.08 -9.84
N VAL A 5 -2.38 -7.41 -8.87
CA VAL A 5 -1.88 -6.47 -7.87
C VAL A 5 -0.47 -6.06 -8.24
N LEU A 6 -0.32 -4.80 -8.67
CA LEU A 6 0.94 -4.22 -9.12
C LEU A 6 1.63 -3.48 -7.97
N TYR A 7 2.82 -3.92 -7.58
CA TYR A 7 3.61 -3.31 -6.51
C TYR A 7 5.10 -3.62 -6.67
N ASP A 8 5.93 -3.26 -5.72
CA ASP A 8 7.35 -3.64 -5.71
C ASP A 8 7.49 -5.17 -5.42
N TYR A 9 7.22 -5.96 -6.46
CA TYR A 9 7.22 -7.43 -6.42
C TYR A 9 8.44 -8.00 -7.17
N PRO A 10 9.08 -9.08 -6.66
CA PRO A 10 8.83 -9.73 -5.37
C PRO A 10 9.03 -8.76 -4.19
N PRO A 11 8.27 -8.92 -3.09
CA PRO A 11 8.27 -7.90 -2.05
C PRO A 11 9.66 -7.72 -1.43
N SER A 12 10.14 -6.48 -1.48
CA SER A 12 11.32 -6.02 -0.76
C SER A 12 10.91 -5.34 0.55
N PRO A 13 11.81 -5.18 1.53
CA PRO A 13 11.48 -4.41 2.73
C PRO A 13 11.03 -2.99 2.38
N GLY A 14 9.78 -2.65 2.70
CA GLY A 14 9.22 -1.33 2.40
C GLY A 14 7.70 -1.28 2.57
N GLY A 15 7.18 -0.10 2.88
CA GLY A 15 5.75 0.10 3.15
C GLY A 15 4.86 -0.23 1.94
N LEU A 16 5.24 0.21 0.74
CA LEU A 16 4.47 -0.04 -0.49
C LEU A 16 4.43 -1.53 -0.83
N ALA A 17 5.58 -2.22 -0.76
CA ALA A 17 5.69 -3.65 -1.00
C ALA A 17 4.85 -4.46 0.01
N THR A 18 4.92 -4.10 1.30
CA THR A 18 4.12 -4.73 2.35
C THR A 18 2.62 -4.55 2.11
N GLN A 19 2.18 -3.36 1.72
CA GLN A 19 0.75 -3.12 1.45
C GLN A 19 0.27 -3.87 0.19
N GLY A 20 1.11 -3.98 -0.83
CA GLY A 20 0.80 -4.77 -2.01
C GLY A 20 0.63 -6.26 -1.70
N ASP A 21 1.55 -6.83 -0.93
CA ASP A 21 1.47 -8.24 -0.50
C ASP A 21 0.25 -8.49 0.40
N ASN A 22 -0.04 -7.57 1.34
CA ASN A 22 -1.23 -7.66 2.18
C ASN A 22 -2.53 -7.61 1.36
N LEU A 23 -2.62 -6.71 0.38
CA LEU A 23 -3.78 -6.61 -0.50
C LEU A 23 -3.97 -7.90 -1.31
N TYR A 24 -2.89 -8.39 -1.92
CA TYR A 24 -2.90 -9.64 -2.67
C TYR A 24 -3.45 -10.80 -1.82
N ARG A 25 -2.85 -11.02 -0.64
CA ARG A 25 -3.26 -12.09 0.29
C ARG A 25 -4.68 -11.90 0.81
N GLY A 26 -5.07 -10.67 1.12
CA GLY A 26 -6.44 -10.37 1.56
C GLY A 26 -7.49 -10.66 0.49
N LEU A 27 -7.20 -10.35 -0.78
CA LEU A 27 -8.08 -10.70 -1.89
C LEU A 27 -8.25 -12.22 -2.03
N GLU A 28 -7.16 -12.97 -1.93
CA GLU A 28 -7.22 -14.44 -1.97
C GLU A 28 -8.03 -15.02 -0.79
N GLN A 29 -7.86 -14.49 0.41
CA GLN A 29 -8.60 -14.93 1.60
C GLN A 29 -10.11 -14.76 1.46
N ILE A 30 -10.58 -13.75 0.73
CA ILE A 30 -12.01 -13.53 0.46
C ILE A 30 -12.47 -14.20 -0.84
N GLY A 31 -11.67 -15.08 -1.44
CA GLY A 31 -12.00 -15.85 -2.62
C GLY A 31 -11.92 -15.11 -3.95
N VAL A 32 -11.28 -13.95 -3.99
CA VAL A 32 -10.98 -13.24 -5.24
C VAL A 32 -9.75 -13.84 -5.89
N LYS A 33 -9.84 -14.21 -7.16
CA LYS A 33 -8.68 -14.70 -7.92
C LYS A 33 -7.70 -13.55 -8.17
N ALA A 34 -6.66 -13.46 -7.36
CA ALA A 34 -5.65 -12.42 -7.45
C ALA A 34 -4.29 -12.97 -7.88
N PHE A 35 -3.40 -12.12 -8.38
CA PHE A 35 -2.01 -12.45 -8.66
C PHE A 35 -1.11 -11.22 -8.45
N PRO A 36 0.08 -11.37 -7.84
CA PRO A 36 1.02 -10.27 -7.68
C PRO A 36 1.88 -10.09 -8.93
N ALA A 37 2.24 -8.86 -9.26
CA ALA A 37 3.12 -8.56 -10.38
C ALA A 37 3.95 -7.29 -10.14
N PRO A 38 5.12 -7.15 -10.78
CA PRO A 38 5.97 -5.97 -10.61
C PRO A 38 5.33 -4.76 -11.26
N LEU A 39 5.31 -3.65 -10.50
CA LEU A 39 4.74 -2.38 -10.97
C LEU A 39 5.58 -1.76 -12.09
N ARG A 40 6.91 -1.81 -11.99
CA ARG A 40 7.83 -1.03 -12.83
C ARG A 40 8.40 -1.76 -14.04
N SER A 41 8.08 -3.01 -14.24
CA SER A 41 8.57 -3.81 -15.38
C SER A 41 7.49 -3.99 -16.43
N ASP A 42 7.48 -3.16 -17.46
CA ASP A 42 6.50 -3.25 -18.56
C ASP A 42 6.52 -4.59 -19.28
N ARG A 43 7.72 -5.16 -19.46
CA ARG A 43 7.87 -6.48 -20.08
C ARG A 43 7.22 -7.57 -19.26
N GLU A 44 7.41 -7.55 -17.95
CA GLU A 44 6.81 -8.55 -17.07
C GLU A 44 5.30 -8.32 -16.92
N LYS A 45 4.86 -7.06 -16.78
CA LYS A 45 3.43 -6.73 -16.78
C LYS A 45 2.72 -7.24 -18.04
N GLU A 46 3.30 -7.05 -19.23
CA GLU A 46 2.74 -7.55 -20.48
C GLU A 46 2.54 -9.06 -20.44
N TRP A 47 3.52 -9.80 -19.89
CA TRP A 47 3.40 -11.24 -19.72
C TRP A 47 2.22 -11.60 -18.80
N TYR A 48 2.09 -10.93 -17.65
CA TYR A 48 0.98 -11.15 -16.73
C TYR A 48 -0.39 -10.81 -17.34
N TYR A 49 -0.49 -9.72 -18.07
CA TYR A 49 -1.73 -9.34 -18.77
C TYR A 49 -2.15 -10.41 -19.79
N ARG A 50 -1.22 -10.97 -20.54
CA ARG A 50 -1.49 -12.01 -21.53
C ARG A 50 -1.86 -13.34 -20.89
N TRP A 51 -1.11 -13.75 -19.89
CA TRP A 51 -1.25 -15.05 -19.23
C TRP A 51 -2.45 -15.05 -18.27
N PHE A 52 -2.49 -14.12 -17.34
CA PHE A 52 -3.50 -14.08 -16.28
C PHE A 52 -4.83 -13.53 -16.79
N LYS A 53 -4.81 -12.58 -17.74
CA LYS A 53 -5.98 -11.86 -18.30
C LYS A 53 -6.84 -11.27 -17.17
N PRO A 54 -6.32 -10.33 -16.40
CA PRO A 54 -7.06 -9.71 -15.31
C PRO A 54 -8.19 -8.83 -15.82
N ASP A 55 -9.27 -8.74 -15.06
CA ASP A 55 -10.33 -7.75 -15.28
C ASP A 55 -9.90 -6.37 -14.74
N ILE A 56 -9.18 -6.39 -13.60
CA ILE A 56 -8.72 -5.20 -12.87
C ILE A 56 -7.23 -5.32 -12.57
N ALA A 57 -6.52 -4.21 -12.69
CA ALA A 57 -5.15 -4.05 -12.20
C ALA A 57 -5.13 -2.98 -11.10
N VAL A 58 -4.82 -3.38 -9.86
CA VAL A 58 -4.67 -2.45 -8.73
C VAL A 58 -3.19 -2.14 -8.56
N GLY A 59 -2.80 -0.88 -8.74
CA GLY A 59 -1.41 -0.46 -8.58
C GLY A 59 -1.20 0.29 -7.26
N ILE A 60 -0.24 -0.16 -6.46
CA ILE A 60 0.08 0.42 -5.15
C ILE A 60 1.23 1.42 -5.31
N GLY A 61 0.99 2.65 -4.85
CA GLY A 61 2.02 3.66 -4.97
C GLY A 61 1.60 5.05 -4.46
N TYR A 62 2.10 6.06 -5.11
CA TYR A 62 1.70 7.45 -4.96
C TYR A 62 1.44 8.05 -6.36
N TRP A 63 1.02 9.29 -6.45
CA TRP A 63 0.70 9.94 -7.73
C TRP A 63 1.84 9.86 -8.76
N GLY A 64 3.11 9.89 -8.35
CA GLY A 64 4.27 9.74 -9.24
C GLY A 64 4.41 8.38 -9.90
N HIS A 65 3.75 7.33 -9.38
CA HIS A 65 3.71 6.00 -10.00
C HIS A 65 2.57 5.80 -11.01
N LEU A 66 1.76 6.82 -11.25
CA LEU A 66 0.63 6.71 -12.17
C LEU A 66 1.02 6.25 -13.59
N PRO A 67 2.11 6.73 -14.20
CA PRO A 67 2.53 6.22 -15.51
C PRO A 67 2.78 4.71 -15.49
N ASP A 68 3.37 4.18 -14.42
CA ASP A 68 3.61 2.74 -14.27
C ASP A 68 2.32 1.96 -14.03
N ILE A 69 1.39 2.50 -13.25
CA ILE A 69 0.08 1.87 -12.97
C ILE A 69 -0.77 1.82 -14.25
N LEU A 70 -0.75 2.90 -15.04
CA LEU A 70 -1.52 2.99 -16.28
C LEU A 70 -0.88 2.22 -17.44
N SER A 71 0.44 1.96 -17.37
CA SER A 71 1.12 1.36 -18.51
C SER A 71 0.43 0.06 -18.92
N GLN A 72 0.08 0.00 -20.21
CA GLN A 72 -0.52 -1.15 -20.87
C GLN A 72 -1.97 -1.51 -20.47
N THR A 73 -2.58 -0.91 -19.43
CA THR A 73 -3.96 -1.24 -19.04
C THR A 73 -4.94 -1.05 -20.21
N GLU A 74 -4.89 0.09 -20.90
CA GLU A 74 -5.73 0.36 -22.08
C GLU A 74 -5.49 -0.64 -23.21
N ARG A 75 -4.22 -0.97 -23.50
CA ARG A 75 -3.85 -1.92 -24.56
C ARG A 75 -4.45 -3.30 -24.35
N PHE A 76 -4.61 -3.71 -23.10
CA PHE A 76 -5.14 -5.02 -22.73
C PHE A 76 -6.61 -5.00 -22.31
N GLY A 77 -7.27 -3.83 -22.36
CA GLY A 77 -8.65 -3.67 -21.94
C GLY A 77 -8.86 -3.92 -20.44
N VAL A 78 -7.84 -3.67 -19.63
CA VAL A 78 -7.83 -3.90 -18.18
C VAL A 78 -8.18 -2.60 -17.46
N GLN A 79 -9.04 -2.70 -16.47
CA GLN A 79 -9.42 -1.57 -15.62
C GLN A 79 -8.29 -1.24 -14.63
N GLY A 80 -7.64 -0.09 -14.81
CA GLY A 80 -6.64 0.40 -13.84
C GLY A 80 -7.31 1.00 -12.61
N VAL A 81 -6.84 0.66 -11.40
CA VAL A 81 -7.27 1.23 -10.12
C VAL A 81 -6.04 1.57 -9.29
N PRO A 82 -5.64 2.84 -9.17
CA PRO A 82 -4.54 3.22 -8.28
C PRO A 82 -4.98 3.17 -6.82
N TRP A 83 -4.15 2.56 -5.96
CA TRP A 83 -4.24 2.70 -4.52
C TRP A 83 -3.05 3.53 -4.03
N LEU A 84 -3.34 4.80 -3.71
CA LEU A 84 -2.34 5.80 -3.39
C LEU A 84 -2.14 5.83 -1.87
N VAL A 85 -1.11 5.12 -1.42
CA VAL A 85 -0.82 4.90 0.02
C VAL A 85 0.21 5.84 0.60
N ALA A 86 0.86 6.64 -0.25
CA ALA A 86 1.85 7.62 0.17
C ALA A 86 1.42 9.02 -0.29
N ASP A 87 1.97 10.01 0.36
CA ASP A 87 1.84 11.44 0.13
C ASP A 87 0.48 12.07 0.47
N GLY A 88 0.55 13.19 1.17
CA GLY A 88 -0.56 14.04 1.55
C GLY A 88 -0.78 15.22 0.59
N PHE A 89 -0.47 15.09 -0.69
CA PHE A 89 -0.69 16.11 -1.72
C PHE A 89 -0.61 15.50 -3.12
N VAL A 90 -1.11 16.23 -4.14
CA VAL A 90 -0.99 15.86 -5.56
C VAL A 90 -0.19 16.93 -6.28
N ALA A 91 1.05 16.64 -6.63
CA ALA A 91 1.90 17.58 -7.36
C ALA A 91 1.71 17.53 -8.87
N ASN A 92 1.40 16.35 -9.46
CA ASN A 92 1.34 16.12 -10.88
C ASN A 92 0.25 15.12 -11.27
N TYR A 93 0.02 14.94 -12.55
CA TYR A 93 -0.90 13.94 -13.15
C TYR A 93 -2.39 14.08 -12.77
N ARG A 94 -2.88 15.29 -12.40
CA ARG A 94 -4.28 15.52 -12.02
C ARG A 94 -5.26 15.13 -13.13
N ASP A 95 -4.97 15.52 -14.37
CA ASP A 95 -5.82 15.22 -15.52
C ASP A 95 -5.90 13.71 -15.79
N GLN A 96 -4.79 13.00 -15.59
CA GLN A 96 -4.76 11.55 -15.73
C GLN A 96 -5.51 10.88 -14.56
N MET A 97 -5.33 11.40 -13.33
CA MET A 97 -6.06 10.90 -12.17
C MET A 97 -7.57 11.02 -12.36
N ASN A 98 -8.05 12.14 -12.86
CA ASN A 98 -9.48 12.37 -13.10
C ASN A 98 -10.08 11.52 -14.25
N LYS A 99 -9.27 10.74 -14.97
CA LYS A 99 -9.75 9.77 -15.96
C LYS A 99 -9.96 8.36 -15.39
N PHE A 100 -9.48 8.08 -14.19
CA PHE A 100 -9.77 6.80 -13.55
C PHE A 100 -11.23 6.73 -13.09
N PRO A 101 -11.85 5.57 -13.16
CA PRO A 101 -13.19 5.40 -12.63
C PRO A 101 -13.21 5.28 -11.10
N LEU A 102 -12.06 4.95 -10.51
CA LEU A 102 -11.88 4.76 -9.08
C LEU A 102 -10.42 4.97 -8.69
N ILE A 103 -10.21 5.71 -7.61
CA ILE A 103 -8.90 5.90 -6.96
C ILE A 103 -9.09 5.54 -5.48
N LEU A 104 -8.24 4.66 -4.97
CA LEU A 104 -8.22 4.30 -3.56
C LEU A 104 -7.20 5.17 -2.83
N VAL A 105 -7.61 5.71 -1.67
CA VAL A 105 -6.78 6.53 -0.77
C VAL A 105 -6.86 5.99 0.65
N THR A 106 -5.85 6.29 1.48
CA THR A 106 -5.68 5.62 2.78
C THR A 106 -6.55 6.16 3.90
N SER A 107 -7.05 7.40 3.79
CA SER A 107 -7.85 8.03 4.84
C SER A 107 -8.79 9.10 4.28
N SER A 108 -9.76 9.52 5.09
CA SER A 108 -10.63 10.67 4.80
C SER A 108 -9.82 11.96 4.64
N TRP A 109 -8.78 12.13 5.46
CA TRP A 109 -7.89 13.28 5.34
C TRP A 109 -7.18 13.31 3.98
N VAL A 110 -6.62 12.19 3.50
CA VAL A 110 -6.02 12.13 2.15
C VAL A 110 -7.05 12.40 1.07
N LYS A 111 -8.29 11.90 1.23
CA LYS A 111 -9.40 12.21 0.30
C LYS A 111 -9.66 13.71 0.24
N GLU A 112 -9.75 14.39 1.37
CA GLU A 112 -9.97 15.84 1.45
C GLU A 112 -8.83 16.62 0.79
N VAL A 113 -7.58 16.24 1.07
CA VAL A 113 -6.39 16.87 0.47
C VAL A 113 -6.37 16.70 -1.05
N TYR A 114 -6.63 15.51 -1.55
CA TYR A 114 -6.66 15.25 -3.00
C TYR A 114 -7.80 16.00 -3.69
N THR A 115 -8.96 16.12 -3.02
CA THR A 115 -10.08 16.94 -3.50
C THR A 115 -9.68 18.42 -3.59
N ARG A 116 -9.06 18.95 -2.55
CA ARG A 116 -8.50 20.32 -2.54
C ARG A 116 -7.51 20.53 -3.70
N ASP A 117 -6.71 19.53 -4.00
CA ASP A 117 -5.68 19.57 -5.04
C ASP A 117 -6.25 19.35 -6.45
N GLY A 118 -7.58 19.21 -6.60
CA GLY A 118 -8.29 19.19 -7.91
C GLY A 118 -8.66 17.80 -8.42
N ILE A 119 -8.68 16.78 -7.55
CA ILE A 119 -9.20 15.45 -7.91
C ILE A 119 -10.69 15.38 -7.58
N ASP A 120 -11.50 14.85 -8.51
CA ASP A 120 -12.93 14.66 -8.30
C ASP A 120 -13.20 13.75 -7.09
N PRO A 121 -13.90 14.24 -6.03
CA PRO A 121 -14.18 13.46 -4.83
C PRO A 121 -15.02 12.22 -5.07
N ASN A 122 -15.77 12.16 -6.18
CA ASN A 122 -16.58 11.00 -6.54
C ASN A 122 -15.72 9.79 -6.94
N LEU A 123 -14.53 10.03 -7.47
CA LEU A 123 -13.57 9.01 -7.85
C LEU A 123 -12.81 8.44 -6.64
N LEU A 124 -12.77 9.20 -5.53
CA LEU A 124 -11.97 8.87 -4.36
C LEU A 124 -12.74 8.01 -3.36
N LYS A 125 -12.23 6.81 -3.10
CA LYS A 125 -12.75 5.91 -2.04
C LYS A 125 -11.65 5.62 -1.02
N VAL A 126 -12.03 5.65 0.26
CA VAL A 126 -11.10 5.36 1.36
C VAL A 126 -10.96 3.84 1.51
N LEU A 127 -9.73 3.37 1.36
CA LEU A 127 -9.29 2.03 1.73
C LEU A 127 -8.07 2.17 2.64
N PRO A 128 -8.22 2.02 3.96
CA PRO A 128 -7.11 2.12 4.90
C PRO A 128 -6.04 1.08 4.63
N VAL A 129 -4.79 1.38 5.02
CA VAL A 129 -3.72 0.38 5.02
C VAL A 129 -4.03 -0.74 5.99
N GLY A 130 -3.75 -1.97 5.58
CA GLY A 130 -3.97 -3.16 6.39
C GLY A 130 -2.70 -3.70 7.02
N PHE A 131 -2.86 -4.58 7.98
CA PHE A 131 -1.77 -5.36 8.57
C PHE A 131 -2.24 -6.79 8.88
N ASN A 132 -1.29 -7.71 8.94
CA ASN A 132 -1.60 -9.09 9.28
C ASN A 132 -1.75 -9.23 10.80
N MET A 133 -2.97 -9.45 11.27
CA MET A 133 -3.30 -9.61 12.69
C MET A 133 -2.50 -10.74 13.37
N ASN A 134 -2.12 -11.78 12.64
CA ASN A 134 -1.35 -12.90 13.20
C ASN A 134 0.09 -12.48 13.60
N ASN A 135 0.60 -11.38 13.04
CA ASN A 135 1.93 -10.86 13.38
C ASN A 135 1.91 -9.91 14.60
N PHE A 136 0.72 -9.51 15.05
CA PHE A 136 0.53 -8.52 16.11
C PHE A 136 -0.39 -9.06 17.20
N THR A 137 0.08 -10.09 17.88
CA THR A 137 -0.62 -10.61 19.09
C THR A 137 -0.28 -9.72 20.27
N GLY A 138 -1.30 -9.18 20.91
CA GLY A 138 -1.11 -8.43 22.17
C GLY A 138 -0.42 -9.31 23.21
N ARG A 139 0.71 -8.83 23.73
CA ARG A 139 1.45 -9.52 24.80
C ARG A 139 1.42 -8.72 26.08
N SER A 140 1.17 -9.39 27.18
CA SER A 140 1.23 -8.76 28.49
C SER A 140 2.70 -8.53 28.91
N ARG A 141 2.92 -7.57 29.83
CA ARG A 141 4.24 -7.37 30.46
C ARG A 141 4.72 -8.61 31.24
N GLN A 142 3.80 -9.46 31.64
CA GLN A 142 4.07 -10.67 32.43
C GLN A 142 4.59 -11.84 31.58
N GLU A 143 4.45 -11.77 30.26
CA GLU A 143 4.99 -12.81 29.39
C GLU A 143 6.50 -12.87 29.47
N GLU A 144 7.04 -14.07 29.53
CA GLU A 144 8.47 -14.33 29.74
C GLU A 144 9.34 -13.67 28.66
N LYS A 145 8.90 -13.71 27.38
CA LYS A 145 9.59 -13.05 26.28
C LYS A 145 9.65 -11.53 26.42
N VAL A 146 8.61 -10.91 26.98
CA VAL A 146 8.60 -9.45 27.20
C VAL A 146 9.57 -9.09 28.32
N LYS A 147 9.62 -9.88 29.39
CA LYS A 147 10.58 -9.70 30.49
C LYS A 147 12.02 -9.88 30.02
N GLU A 148 12.27 -10.91 29.19
CA GLU A 148 13.59 -11.16 28.61
C GLU A 148 14.07 -9.97 27.74
N ILE A 149 13.22 -9.45 26.84
CA ILE A 149 13.56 -8.28 26.02
C ILE A 149 13.82 -7.05 26.89
N ARG A 150 13.00 -6.81 27.92
CA ARG A 150 13.22 -5.69 28.84
C ARG A 150 14.56 -5.81 29.57
N LYS A 151 14.93 -7.03 29.97
CA LYS A 151 16.23 -7.31 30.60
C LYS A 151 17.39 -7.06 29.65
N ILE A 152 17.30 -7.54 28.39
CA ILE A 152 18.31 -7.30 27.36
C ILE A 152 18.52 -5.80 27.09
N TRP A 153 17.43 -5.03 27.10
CA TRP A 153 17.45 -3.58 26.85
C TRP A 153 17.65 -2.75 28.12
N GLU A 154 17.91 -3.38 29.27
CA GLU A 154 18.12 -2.74 30.56
C GLU A 154 16.98 -1.80 30.96
N ILE A 155 15.72 -2.17 30.63
CA ILE A 155 14.53 -1.36 30.92
C ILE A 155 13.94 -1.81 32.26
N PRO A 156 13.93 -0.94 33.30
CA PRO A 156 13.33 -1.27 34.59
C PRO A 156 11.84 -1.64 34.47
N GLU A 157 11.36 -2.55 35.35
CA GLU A 157 9.96 -3.05 35.27
C GLU A 157 8.93 -1.93 35.44
N GLU A 158 9.21 -0.96 36.28
CA GLU A 158 8.30 0.16 36.57
C GLU A 158 8.25 1.20 35.43
N LYS A 159 9.21 1.19 34.49
CA LYS A 159 9.26 2.17 33.42
C LYS A 159 8.30 1.82 32.27
N ILE A 160 7.69 2.86 31.70
CA ILE A 160 6.95 2.78 30.45
C ILE A 160 7.96 2.89 29.30
N LEU A 161 7.91 1.95 28.36
CA LEU A 161 8.67 2.03 27.12
C LEU A 161 7.80 2.66 26.04
N ILE A 162 8.27 3.76 25.47
CA ILE A 162 7.71 4.34 24.25
C ILE A 162 8.66 3.99 23.12
N LEU A 163 8.18 3.22 22.16
CA LEU A 163 8.96 2.74 21.02
C LEU A 163 8.47 3.39 19.73
N THR A 164 9.37 4.05 19.01
CA THR A 164 9.13 4.53 17.64
C THR A 164 9.87 3.62 16.66
N VAL A 165 9.15 3.09 15.68
CA VAL A 165 9.72 2.24 14.63
C VAL A 165 9.56 2.94 13.28
N GLY A 166 10.67 3.13 12.57
CA GLY A 166 10.67 3.77 11.26
C GLY A 166 12.01 3.61 10.54
N GLY A 167 11.99 3.73 9.20
CA GLY A 167 13.20 3.56 8.39
C GLY A 167 14.11 4.78 8.36
N ASP A 168 13.56 5.97 8.20
CA ASP A 168 14.32 7.24 8.13
C ASP A 168 13.86 8.20 9.22
N ALA A 169 14.77 8.46 10.16
CA ALA A 169 14.50 9.35 11.29
C ALA A 169 14.13 10.77 10.84
N ALA A 170 14.73 11.29 9.77
CA ALA A 170 14.46 12.64 9.29
C ALA A 170 13.04 12.79 8.72
N SER A 171 12.60 11.82 7.91
CA SER A 171 11.24 11.82 7.31
C SER A 171 10.15 11.43 8.29
N LYS A 172 10.50 10.89 9.45
CA LYS A 172 9.57 10.42 10.50
C LYS A 172 9.56 11.32 11.76
N GLY A 173 10.11 12.53 11.66
CA GLY A 173 10.11 13.49 12.78
C GLY A 173 11.10 13.16 13.90
N GLY A 174 12.04 12.27 13.69
CA GLY A 174 12.98 11.80 14.73
C GLY A 174 14.13 12.74 15.06
N ARG A 175 14.12 13.99 14.55
CA ARG A 175 15.17 15.02 14.82
C ARG A 175 14.66 16.22 15.63
N GLU A 176 13.41 16.20 16.06
CA GLU A 176 12.86 17.27 16.90
C GLU A 176 12.82 16.87 18.37
#